data_91bf8ef48d58f7eda9e7fa356e79616a
#
_entry.id   91bf8ef48d58f7eda9e7fa356e79616a
#
_cell.length_a   1.000
_cell.length_b   1.000
_cell.length_c   1.000
_cell.angle_alpha   90.00
_cell.angle_beta   90.00
_cell.angle_gamma   90.00
#
_symmetry.space_group_name_H-M   'P 1'
#
loop_
_entity.id
_entity.type
_entity.pdbx_description
1 polymer ?
#
loop_
_entity_poly.entity_id
_entity_poly.type
_entity_poly.pdbx_seq_one_letter_code
_entity_poly.pdbx_strand_id
1 'polypeptide(L)'
;MLITRDHFVPHVSTVPANAGQLVGIHVREKVRRGARGGRVVLFVHGISVPSVPAFDLDYKTYSWMAYLARAGFRVYAMDLAGYGGSAKPMMDDPSNVDPGQQAIITPRPLRGACAPHYPCQLNTIRDDWNEIDTVVEWLRASNRVRRVNLIGWSAGGPRVGGYVAQHPRKVERVVLFAPAPTIAGLSIPETIEAGFPMNLQTRKDLENKRWDPDVRCTGQLEPGIRDVIWKAIMQWDRVGAGWGPEGGVMRVRTATRFGWTPALAARVVAPTLVVVGEYDRIDERRKVFEQIGSKDRVFLTVSCASHFMLWEKQHAAIHYASMAWLTHGRLKKVRRGELRVDPEGEIGPGAGN
;
A
#
# COMPACT_ATOMS: atom_id res chain seq x y z
N MET A 1 11.51 -7.83 -22.84
CA MET A 1 11.92 -8.51 -21.60
C MET A 1 11.90 -7.51 -20.46
N LEU A 2 11.40 -7.88 -19.28
CA LEU A 2 11.48 -7.09 -18.06
C LEU A 2 12.68 -7.53 -17.22
N ILE A 3 13.25 -6.60 -16.48
CA ILE A 3 14.29 -6.83 -15.48
C ILE A 3 13.69 -6.50 -14.13
N THR A 4 13.91 -7.37 -13.15
CA THR A 4 13.54 -7.16 -11.75
C THR A 4 14.82 -7.10 -10.90
N ARG A 5 14.91 -6.14 -9.98
CA ARG A 5 16.00 -5.98 -9.01
C ARG A 5 15.43 -5.61 -7.65
N ASP A 6 16.09 -6.07 -6.61
CA ASP A 6 15.82 -5.63 -5.24
C ASP A 6 16.99 -4.75 -4.78
N HIS A 7 16.65 -3.60 -4.22
CA HIS A 7 17.56 -2.62 -3.64
C HIS A 7 17.30 -2.50 -2.15
N PHE A 8 18.34 -2.15 -1.40
CA PHE A 8 18.24 -1.76 0.00
C PHE A 8 18.75 -0.33 0.12
N VAL A 9 17.82 0.61 0.18
CA VAL A 9 18.13 2.04 0.24
C VAL A 9 18.55 2.40 1.66
N PRO A 10 19.78 2.92 1.87
CA PRO A 10 20.24 3.30 3.21
C PRO A 10 19.34 4.37 3.83
N HIS A 11 18.95 4.17 5.07
CA HIS A 11 18.12 5.08 5.85
C HIS A 11 18.54 5.08 7.31
N VAL A 12 18.64 6.26 7.91
CA VAL A 12 18.80 6.38 9.36
C VAL A 12 17.39 6.31 9.96
N SER A 13 17.10 5.22 10.66
CA SER A 13 15.76 4.95 11.17
C SER A 13 15.29 6.02 12.15
N THR A 14 14.05 6.44 12.00
CA THR A 14 13.33 7.29 12.96
C THR A 14 12.33 6.48 13.80
N VAL A 15 12.12 5.20 13.48
CA VAL A 15 11.27 4.28 14.25
C VAL A 15 11.82 4.18 15.67
N PRO A 16 11.04 4.49 16.73
CA PRO A 16 11.58 4.60 18.10
C PRO A 16 12.34 3.36 18.59
N ALA A 17 11.90 2.17 18.16
CA ALA A 17 12.51 0.89 18.55
C ALA A 17 13.98 0.72 18.06
N ASN A 18 14.37 1.44 17.01
CA ASN A 18 15.75 1.40 16.46
C ASN A 18 16.19 2.76 15.91
N ALA A 19 15.71 3.85 16.52
CA ALA A 19 16.06 5.22 16.11
C ALA A 19 17.57 5.44 16.07
N GLY A 20 18.05 6.13 15.03
CA GLY A 20 19.45 6.42 14.80
C GLY A 20 20.27 5.28 14.19
N GLN A 21 19.72 4.07 14.05
CA GLN A 21 20.40 2.96 13.38
C GLN A 21 20.32 3.11 11.85
N LEU A 22 21.41 2.76 11.18
CA LEU A 22 21.42 2.65 9.72
C LEU A 22 20.75 1.34 9.30
N VAL A 23 19.66 1.45 8.57
CA VAL A 23 18.88 0.32 8.05
C VAL A 23 18.74 0.38 6.53
N GLY A 24 18.40 -0.74 5.90
CA GLY A 24 18.05 -0.78 4.48
C GLY A 24 16.53 -0.79 4.28
N ILE A 25 16.01 0.18 3.55
CA ILE A 25 14.62 0.13 3.07
C ILE A 25 14.61 -0.73 1.81
N HIS A 26 13.87 -1.84 1.83
CA HIS A 26 13.71 -2.69 0.65
C HIS A 26 12.88 -1.97 -0.41
N VAL A 27 13.41 -1.95 -1.64
CA VAL A 27 12.75 -1.38 -2.82
C VAL A 27 12.92 -2.33 -3.99
N ARG A 28 11.82 -2.89 -4.48
CA ARG A 28 11.79 -3.65 -5.73
C ARG A 28 11.72 -2.72 -6.92
N GLU A 29 12.60 -2.90 -7.89
CA GLU A 29 12.56 -2.27 -9.20
C GLU A 29 12.05 -3.25 -10.26
N LYS A 30 11.19 -2.78 -11.16
CA LYS A 30 10.85 -3.48 -12.40
C LYS A 30 10.91 -2.52 -13.57
N VAL A 31 11.69 -2.88 -14.59
CA VAL A 31 11.96 -2.01 -15.74
C VAL A 31 12.10 -2.82 -17.04
N ARG A 32 11.76 -2.23 -18.17
CA ARG A 32 12.00 -2.82 -19.47
C ARG A 32 13.50 -2.83 -19.78
N ARG A 33 14.03 -3.95 -20.25
CA ARG A 33 15.45 -4.06 -20.65
C ARG A 33 15.79 -2.99 -21.69
N GLY A 34 16.87 -2.27 -21.48
CA GLY A 34 17.34 -1.22 -22.39
C GLY A 34 16.55 0.09 -22.32
N ALA A 35 15.60 0.23 -21.41
CA ALA A 35 14.90 1.50 -21.21
C ALA A 35 15.88 2.59 -20.77
N ARG A 36 15.95 3.68 -21.55
CA ARG A 36 16.69 4.90 -21.20
C ARG A 36 15.67 5.98 -20.85
N GLY A 37 15.75 6.53 -19.64
CA GLY A 37 14.75 7.48 -19.14
C GLY A 37 13.42 6.78 -18.79
N GLY A 38 12.34 7.54 -18.79
CA GLY A 38 10.99 7.08 -18.47
C GLY A 38 10.45 7.73 -17.18
N ARG A 39 9.12 7.72 -17.03
CA ARG A 39 8.47 8.20 -15.82
C ARG A 39 8.74 7.23 -14.68
N VAL A 40 9.14 7.78 -13.55
CA VAL A 40 9.36 7.02 -12.32
C VAL A 40 8.06 6.94 -11.54
N VAL A 41 7.71 5.75 -11.05
CA VAL A 41 6.56 5.52 -10.17
C VAL A 41 6.97 4.67 -8.99
N LEU A 42 6.56 5.08 -7.79
CA LEU A 42 6.75 4.37 -6.53
C LEU A 42 5.40 3.93 -5.97
N PHE A 43 5.28 2.66 -5.64
CA PHE A 43 4.17 2.07 -4.93
C PHE A 43 4.43 2.03 -3.43
N VAL A 44 3.41 2.37 -2.64
CA VAL A 44 3.38 2.28 -1.18
C VAL A 44 2.21 1.41 -0.75
N HIS A 45 2.53 0.34 -0.03
CA HIS A 45 1.56 -0.70 0.34
C HIS A 45 0.60 -0.31 1.46
N GLY A 46 -0.43 -1.14 1.66
CA GLY A 46 -1.41 -1.05 2.74
C GLY A 46 -0.89 -1.50 4.10
N ILE A 47 -1.81 -1.79 5.04
CA ILE A 47 -1.43 -2.06 6.44
C ILE A 47 -0.91 -3.48 6.68
N SER A 48 -1.31 -4.47 5.90
CA SER A 48 -1.07 -5.88 6.26
C SER A 48 -0.12 -6.61 5.32
N VAL A 49 -0.02 -6.16 4.09
CA VAL A 49 0.63 -6.90 3.02
C VAL A 49 1.83 -6.11 2.50
N PRO A 50 3.02 -6.72 2.42
CA PRO A 50 4.19 -6.06 1.85
C PRO A 50 4.03 -5.79 0.35
N SER A 51 4.95 -4.99 -0.19
CA SER A 51 4.83 -4.43 -1.54
C SER A 51 4.83 -5.48 -2.65
N VAL A 52 5.63 -6.52 -2.52
CA VAL A 52 5.80 -7.51 -3.61
C VAL A 52 4.53 -8.34 -3.83
N PRO A 53 3.95 -9.03 -2.83
CA PRO A 53 2.68 -9.72 -3.04
C PRO A 53 1.54 -8.79 -3.41
N ALA A 54 1.59 -7.51 -2.99
CA ALA A 54 0.58 -6.53 -3.35
C ALA A 54 0.68 -6.09 -4.82
N PHE A 55 1.88 -5.73 -5.31
CA PHE A 55 2.02 -5.02 -6.58
C PHE A 55 2.80 -5.77 -7.65
N ASP A 56 3.51 -6.82 -7.27
CA ASP A 56 4.32 -7.63 -8.18
C ASP A 56 4.03 -9.13 -8.06
N LEU A 57 2.77 -9.49 -7.88
CA LEU A 57 2.34 -10.89 -7.78
C LEU A 57 2.71 -11.64 -9.07
N ASP A 58 3.59 -12.63 -8.95
CA ASP A 58 4.06 -13.45 -10.09
C ASP A 58 3.01 -14.53 -10.43
N TYR A 59 1.90 -14.07 -10.97
CA TYR A 59 0.80 -14.92 -11.40
C TYR A 59 0.07 -14.24 -12.57
N LYS A 60 0.04 -14.89 -13.74
CA LYS A 60 -0.65 -14.42 -14.94
C LYS A 60 -0.38 -12.93 -15.23
N THR A 61 -1.43 -12.10 -15.21
CA THR A 61 -1.41 -10.65 -15.49
C THR A 61 -1.48 -9.79 -14.24
N TYR A 62 -1.40 -10.38 -13.04
CA TYR A 62 -1.64 -9.69 -11.77
C TYR A 62 -0.51 -8.76 -11.32
N SER A 63 0.70 -8.84 -11.91
CA SER A 63 1.75 -7.87 -11.58
C SER A 63 1.45 -6.49 -12.15
N TRP A 64 0.98 -5.60 -11.29
CA TRP A 64 0.76 -4.18 -11.64
C TRP A 64 2.08 -3.50 -12.02
N MET A 65 3.17 -3.85 -11.32
CA MET A 65 4.51 -3.37 -11.66
C MET A 65 4.92 -3.78 -13.08
N ALA A 66 4.69 -5.04 -13.47
CA ALA A 66 5.02 -5.52 -14.81
C ALA A 66 4.19 -4.82 -15.89
N TYR A 67 2.92 -4.54 -15.63
CA TYR A 67 2.06 -3.81 -16.54
C TYR A 67 2.61 -2.40 -16.82
N LEU A 68 2.90 -1.62 -15.79
CA LEU A 68 3.45 -0.28 -15.96
C LEU A 68 4.87 -0.30 -16.56
N ALA A 69 5.69 -1.28 -16.23
CA ALA A 69 7.03 -1.41 -16.81
C ALA A 69 6.97 -1.71 -18.32
N ARG A 70 6.01 -2.53 -18.78
CA ARG A 70 5.76 -2.75 -20.22
C ARG A 70 5.29 -1.47 -20.92
N ALA A 71 4.54 -0.61 -20.22
CA ALA A 71 4.11 0.70 -20.70
C ALA A 71 5.23 1.76 -20.69
N GLY A 72 6.46 1.40 -20.31
CA GLY A 72 7.64 2.28 -20.39
C GLY A 72 7.96 3.05 -19.11
N PHE A 73 7.30 2.75 -18.00
CA PHE A 73 7.66 3.32 -16.69
C PHE A 73 8.88 2.62 -16.10
N ARG A 74 9.61 3.33 -15.24
CA ARG A 74 10.51 2.77 -14.26
C ARG A 74 9.73 2.60 -12.96
N VAL A 75 9.48 1.36 -12.59
CA VAL A 75 8.51 1.01 -11.55
C VAL A 75 9.23 0.52 -10.31
N TYR A 76 8.87 1.10 -9.18
CA TYR A 76 9.43 0.78 -7.88
C TYR A 76 8.31 0.50 -6.88
N ALA A 77 8.55 -0.41 -5.94
CA ALA A 77 7.66 -0.68 -4.83
C ALA A 77 8.49 -0.83 -3.57
N MET A 78 8.16 -0.09 -2.51
CA MET A 78 8.90 -0.10 -1.25
C MET A 78 8.17 -0.88 -0.17
N ASP A 79 8.94 -1.52 0.70
CA ASP A 79 8.45 -2.03 1.98
C ASP A 79 8.81 -1.05 3.08
N LEU A 80 7.82 -0.60 3.83
CA LEU A 80 8.04 0.20 5.03
C LEU A 80 8.56 -0.66 6.18
N ALA A 81 9.18 -0.07 7.19
CA ALA A 81 9.61 -0.77 8.40
C ALA A 81 8.49 -1.67 8.95
N GLY A 82 8.83 -2.87 9.36
CA GLY A 82 7.89 -3.90 9.80
C GLY A 82 7.38 -4.81 8.68
N TYR A 83 7.70 -4.56 7.40
CA TYR A 83 7.17 -5.33 6.28
C TYR A 83 8.26 -5.85 5.32
N GLY A 84 7.93 -6.93 4.64
CA GLY A 84 8.67 -7.47 3.51
C GLY A 84 10.17 -7.63 3.76
N GLY A 85 10.99 -7.04 2.91
CA GLY A 85 12.45 -7.05 3.02
C GLY A 85 13.05 -5.97 3.92
N SER A 86 12.25 -5.01 4.41
CA SER A 86 12.73 -3.95 5.31
C SER A 86 12.90 -4.42 6.75
N ALA A 87 13.58 -3.61 7.57
CA ALA A 87 13.81 -3.91 8.98
C ALA A 87 12.50 -4.11 9.74
N LYS A 88 12.48 -5.07 10.67
CA LYS A 88 11.32 -5.42 11.51
C LYS A 88 11.71 -5.34 13.00
N PRO A 89 12.06 -4.14 13.51
CA PRO A 89 12.52 -4.03 14.90
C PRO A 89 11.44 -4.55 15.85
N MET A 90 11.84 -5.30 16.86
CA MET A 90 11.01 -5.91 17.90
C MET A 90 9.98 -6.94 17.43
N MET A 91 9.88 -7.22 16.09
CA MET A 91 8.83 -8.09 15.57
C MET A 91 9.19 -9.58 15.49
N ASP A 92 10.43 -9.97 15.78
CA ASP A 92 10.84 -11.38 15.81
C ASP A 92 10.65 -12.01 17.21
N ASP A 93 10.31 -11.22 18.21
CA ASP A 93 10.01 -11.69 19.56
C ASP A 93 8.50 -11.97 19.72
N PRO A 94 8.09 -13.24 19.98
CA PRO A 94 6.69 -13.62 20.16
C PRO A 94 6.00 -12.89 21.32
N SER A 95 6.74 -12.45 22.35
CA SER A 95 6.17 -11.67 23.47
C SER A 95 5.64 -10.30 23.02
N ASN A 96 6.17 -9.76 21.91
CA ASN A 96 5.79 -8.48 21.35
C ASN A 96 4.53 -8.54 20.45
N VAL A 97 3.92 -9.69 20.32
CA VAL A 97 2.57 -9.84 19.75
C VAL A 97 1.54 -9.34 20.75
N ASP A 98 0.43 -8.80 20.25
CA ASP A 98 -0.77 -8.54 21.06
C ASP A 98 -1.01 -9.69 22.05
N PRO A 99 -1.01 -9.45 23.37
CA PRO A 99 -1.21 -10.50 24.38
C PRO A 99 -2.44 -11.36 24.12
N GLY A 100 -3.52 -10.78 23.57
CA GLY A 100 -4.73 -11.49 23.18
C GLY A 100 -4.57 -12.44 21.99
N GLN A 101 -3.46 -12.32 21.26
CA GLN A 101 -3.18 -13.13 20.05
C GLN A 101 -1.98 -14.08 20.20
N GLN A 102 -1.21 -13.99 21.29
CA GLN A 102 -0.01 -14.83 21.48
C GLN A 102 -0.31 -16.33 21.41
N ALA A 103 -1.53 -16.75 21.79
CA ALA A 103 -1.98 -18.15 21.70
C ALA A 103 -2.12 -18.68 20.25
N ILE A 104 -2.15 -17.78 19.24
CA ILE A 104 -2.22 -18.16 17.82
C ILE A 104 -0.88 -18.76 17.36
N ILE A 105 0.23 -18.39 17.99
CA ILE A 105 1.57 -18.82 17.58
C ILE A 105 1.73 -20.32 17.83
N THR A 106 2.09 -21.06 16.79
CA THR A 106 2.33 -22.51 16.82
C THR A 106 3.60 -22.84 16.04
N PRO A 107 4.57 -23.59 16.62
CA PRO A 107 4.55 -24.11 17.98
C PRO A 107 4.57 -23.00 19.02
N ARG A 108 4.01 -23.26 20.19
CA ARG A 108 3.90 -22.25 21.27
C ARG A 108 5.28 -21.94 21.88
N PRO A 109 5.89 -20.78 21.63
CA PRO A 109 7.17 -20.42 22.20
C PRO A 109 7.02 -19.88 23.63
N LEU A 110 5.82 -19.43 24.01
CA LEU A 110 5.51 -18.85 25.31
C LEU A 110 4.75 -19.86 26.18
N ARG A 111 5.07 -19.92 27.47
CA ARG A 111 4.36 -20.77 28.46
C ARG A 111 2.92 -20.30 28.71
N GLY A 112 2.66 -19.02 28.51
CA GLY A 112 1.35 -18.36 28.66
C GLY A 112 1.41 -16.96 28.07
N ALA A 113 0.27 -16.26 28.04
CA ALA A 113 0.23 -14.86 27.64
C ALA A 113 1.07 -14.00 28.60
N CYS A 114 1.89 -13.12 28.04
CA CYS A 114 2.76 -12.21 28.80
C CYS A 114 2.65 -10.78 28.24
N ALA A 115 3.08 -9.81 29.05
CA ALA A 115 3.24 -8.44 28.62
C ALA A 115 4.31 -8.34 27.52
N PRO A 116 4.18 -7.41 26.56
CA PRO A 116 5.20 -7.22 25.54
C PRO A 116 6.51 -6.73 26.17
N HIS A 117 7.63 -7.27 25.66
CA HIS A 117 8.96 -6.78 26.05
C HIS A 117 9.21 -5.35 25.57
N TYR A 118 8.59 -4.96 24.47
CA TYR A 118 8.55 -3.59 23.97
C TYR A 118 7.11 -3.06 24.12
N PRO A 119 6.75 -2.37 25.22
CA PRO A 119 5.37 -2.02 25.55
C PRO A 119 4.87 -0.75 24.85
N CYS A 120 5.22 -0.60 23.55
CA CYS A 120 4.79 0.51 22.70
C CYS A 120 4.35 -0.01 21.33
N GLN A 121 3.57 0.79 20.62
CA GLN A 121 3.34 0.59 19.20
C GLN A 121 4.67 0.70 18.43
N LEU A 122 4.72 0.21 17.18
CA LEU A 122 6.01 0.14 16.49
C LEU A 122 6.45 1.49 15.93
N ASN A 123 5.54 2.22 15.27
CA ASN A 123 5.89 3.44 14.56
C ASN A 123 4.77 4.48 14.55
N THR A 124 5.10 5.67 14.08
CA THR A 124 4.17 6.76 13.76
C THR A 124 4.06 6.96 12.25
N ILE A 125 3.09 7.74 11.82
CA ILE A 125 2.98 8.13 10.40
C ILE A 125 4.16 9.00 9.94
N ARG A 126 4.85 9.71 10.86
CA ARG A 126 6.04 10.50 10.55
C ARG A 126 7.19 9.62 10.09
N ASP A 127 7.34 8.45 10.71
CA ASP A 127 8.37 7.48 10.33
C ASP A 127 8.11 6.98 8.90
N ASP A 128 6.84 6.70 8.56
CA ASP A 128 6.45 6.32 7.20
C ASP A 128 6.79 7.42 6.18
N TRP A 129 6.54 8.70 6.52
CA TRP A 129 6.87 9.81 5.62
C TRP A 129 8.38 10.00 5.46
N ASN A 130 9.18 9.81 6.51
CA ASN A 130 10.63 9.88 6.45
C ASN A 130 11.20 8.77 5.57
N GLU A 131 10.69 7.54 5.69
CA GLU A 131 11.08 6.43 4.83
C GLU A 131 10.70 6.69 3.36
N ILE A 132 9.48 7.19 3.10
CA ILE A 132 9.04 7.57 1.74
C ILE A 132 9.94 8.67 1.18
N ASP A 133 10.31 9.68 1.98
CA ASP A 133 11.19 10.76 1.53
C ASP A 133 12.57 10.25 1.16
N THR A 134 13.15 9.39 1.97
CA THR A 134 14.43 8.74 1.69
C THR A 134 14.39 8.00 0.34
N VAL A 135 13.36 7.20 0.10
CA VAL A 135 13.23 6.46 -1.16
C VAL A 135 12.97 7.40 -2.33
N VAL A 136 12.13 8.42 -2.17
CA VAL A 136 11.85 9.41 -3.22
C VAL A 136 13.11 10.18 -3.61
N GLU A 137 13.93 10.61 -2.65
CA GLU A 137 15.20 11.28 -2.95
C GLU A 137 16.18 10.36 -3.66
N TRP A 138 16.30 9.11 -3.20
CA TRP A 138 17.11 8.10 -3.88
C TRP A 138 16.63 7.87 -5.33
N LEU A 139 15.32 7.77 -5.56
CA LEU A 139 14.74 7.62 -6.89
C LEU A 139 15.01 8.83 -7.79
N ARG A 140 14.88 10.04 -7.24
CA ARG A 140 15.14 11.29 -7.98
C ARG A 140 16.59 11.37 -8.42
N ALA A 141 17.52 11.05 -7.53
CA ALA A 141 18.95 11.05 -7.82
C ALA A 141 19.33 9.95 -8.82
N SER A 142 18.93 8.70 -8.56
CA SER A 142 19.30 7.53 -9.38
C SER A 142 18.72 7.58 -10.80
N ASN A 143 17.54 8.20 -10.96
CA ASN A 143 16.87 8.32 -12.25
C ASN A 143 17.05 9.69 -12.90
N ARG A 144 17.73 10.63 -12.25
CA ARG A 144 17.92 12.02 -12.72
C ARG A 144 16.60 12.70 -13.07
N VAL A 145 15.58 12.54 -12.20
CA VAL A 145 14.26 13.15 -12.38
C VAL A 145 13.97 14.16 -11.26
N ARG A 146 13.23 15.21 -11.58
CA ARG A 146 12.84 16.23 -10.59
C ARG A 146 11.66 15.77 -9.74
N ARG A 147 10.76 14.95 -10.30
CA ARG A 147 9.53 14.50 -9.69
C ARG A 147 9.31 13.02 -9.96
N VAL A 148 8.63 12.35 -9.04
CA VAL A 148 8.20 10.96 -9.17
C VAL A 148 6.67 10.89 -9.11
N ASN A 149 6.10 9.81 -9.64
CA ASN A 149 4.69 9.50 -9.45
C ASN A 149 4.54 8.57 -8.24
N LEU A 150 3.44 8.68 -7.52
CA LEU A 150 3.17 7.83 -6.35
C LEU A 150 1.84 7.09 -6.50
N ILE A 151 1.83 5.84 -6.07
CA ILE A 151 0.62 5.02 -5.95
C ILE A 151 0.54 4.51 -4.52
N GLY A 152 -0.56 4.78 -3.81
CA GLY A 152 -0.80 4.30 -2.46
C GLY A 152 -2.05 3.45 -2.37
N TRP A 153 -1.95 2.23 -1.79
CA TRP A 153 -3.08 1.34 -1.55
C TRP A 153 -3.51 1.36 -0.10
N SER A 154 -4.81 1.46 0.17
CA SER A 154 -5.38 1.32 1.53
C SER A 154 -4.73 2.33 2.50
N ALA A 155 -4.06 1.87 3.55
CA ALA A 155 -3.24 2.70 4.44
C ALA A 155 -2.06 3.39 3.71
N GLY A 156 -1.68 2.93 2.53
CA GLY A 156 -0.78 3.66 1.64
C GLY A 156 -1.36 5.00 1.16
N GLY A 157 -2.69 5.16 1.17
CA GLY A 157 -3.36 6.44 0.87
C GLY A 157 -2.94 7.57 1.83
N PRO A 158 -3.16 7.45 3.15
CA PRO A 158 -2.66 8.39 4.16
C PRO A 158 -1.15 8.65 4.08
N ARG A 159 -0.37 7.60 3.85
CA ARG A 159 1.08 7.68 3.72
C ARG A 159 1.49 8.53 2.53
N VAL A 160 0.98 8.20 1.36
CA VAL A 160 1.23 8.94 0.11
C VAL A 160 0.62 10.34 0.18
N GLY A 161 -0.66 10.46 0.55
CA GLY A 161 -1.36 11.73 0.60
C GLY A 161 -0.71 12.73 1.56
N GLY A 162 -0.38 12.28 2.77
CA GLY A 162 0.31 13.12 3.76
C GLY A 162 1.71 13.52 3.33
N TYR A 163 2.46 12.61 2.70
CA TYR A 163 3.76 12.93 2.11
C TYR A 163 3.64 13.98 1.01
N VAL A 164 2.72 13.79 0.06
CA VAL A 164 2.50 14.72 -1.07
C VAL A 164 2.10 16.12 -0.59
N ALA A 165 1.25 16.20 0.44
CA ALA A 165 0.83 17.47 1.03
C ALA A 165 2.01 18.26 1.63
N GLN A 166 3.06 17.59 2.08
CA GLN A 166 4.27 18.18 2.65
C GLN A 166 5.34 18.44 1.59
N HIS A 167 5.39 17.64 0.52
CA HIS A 167 6.43 17.67 -0.51
C HIS A 167 5.88 17.84 -1.94
N PRO A 168 5.01 18.83 -2.22
CA PRO A 168 4.31 18.94 -3.51
C PRO A 168 5.25 19.13 -4.71
N ARG A 169 6.47 19.63 -4.48
CA ARG A 169 7.47 19.85 -5.54
C ARG A 169 8.20 18.58 -5.97
N LYS A 170 8.11 17.50 -5.18
CA LYS A 170 8.77 16.22 -5.46
C LYS A 170 7.87 15.23 -6.22
N VAL A 171 6.56 15.51 -6.32
CA VAL A 171 5.57 14.58 -6.87
C VAL A 171 4.94 15.15 -8.15
N GLU A 172 4.83 14.29 -9.17
CA GLU A 172 4.24 14.64 -10.47
C GLU A 172 2.74 14.37 -10.47
N ARG A 173 2.32 13.12 -10.18
CA ARG A 173 0.93 12.66 -10.12
C ARG A 173 0.77 11.59 -9.05
N VAL A 174 -0.46 11.43 -8.60
CA VAL A 174 -0.83 10.51 -7.53
C VAL A 174 -1.97 9.59 -7.97
N VAL A 175 -1.90 8.34 -7.55
CA VAL A 175 -3.02 7.40 -7.56
C VAL A 175 -3.25 6.93 -6.13
N LEU A 176 -4.43 7.17 -5.60
CA LEU A 176 -4.90 6.66 -4.31
C LEU A 176 -5.88 5.51 -4.58
N PHE A 177 -5.42 4.30 -4.40
CA PHE A 177 -6.21 3.10 -4.61
C PHE A 177 -6.82 2.64 -3.28
N ALA A 178 -8.15 2.60 -3.23
CA ALA A 178 -8.90 2.20 -2.04
C ALA A 178 -8.37 2.87 -0.75
N PRO A 179 -8.13 4.21 -0.73
CA PRO A 179 -7.40 4.86 0.35
C PRO A 179 -8.16 4.74 1.68
N ALA A 180 -7.44 4.62 2.79
CA ALA A 180 -8.03 4.79 4.10
C ALA A 180 -8.60 6.21 4.25
N PRO A 181 -9.73 6.39 4.98
CA PRO A 181 -10.41 7.67 5.10
C PRO A 181 -9.56 8.70 5.86
N THR A 182 -9.88 9.97 5.65
CA THR A 182 -9.40 11.04 6.52
C THR A 182 -10.13 11.00 7.86
N ILE A 183 -9.44 11.42 8.91
CA ILE A 183 -10.03 11.49 10.26
C ILE A 183 -9.93 12.93 10.74
N ALA A 184 -11.08 13.57 10.98
CA ALA A 184 -11.14 14.91 11.51
C ALA A 184 -10.68 14.96 12.98
N GLY A 185 -10.07 16.08 13.39
CA GLY A 185 -9.67 16.31 14.77
C GLY A 185 -8.45 15.51 15.25
N LEU A 186 -7.81 14.70 14.37
CA LEU A 186 -6.56 14.04 14.72
C LEU A 186 -5.38 14.99 14.54
N SER A 187 -4.63 15.19 15.61
CA SER A 187 -3.26 15.68 15.52
C SER A 187 -2.32 14.56 15.06
N ILE A 188 -1.24 14.90 14.38
CA ILE A 188 -0.16 13.94 14.14
C ILE A 188 0.55 13.73 15.47
N PRO A 189 0.58 12.50 16.02
CA PRO A 189 1.25 12.27 17.30
C PRO A 189 2.73 12.61 17.20
N GLU A 190 3.26 13.24 18.22
CA GLU A 190 4.70 13.53 18.32
C GLU A 190 5.47 12.34 18.90
N THR A 191 4.80 11.53 19.70
CA THR A 191 5.37 10.38 20.42
C THR A 191 4.62 9.11 20.08
N ILE A 192 5.32 7.98 20.26
CA ILE A 192 4.73 6.66 20.12
C ILE A 192 3.77 6.38 21.29
N GLU A 193 2.65 5.73 20.99
CA GLU A 193 1.66 5.33 22.01
C GLU A 193 2.07 4.01 22.68
N ALA A 194 1.68 3.84 23.96
CA ALA A 194 1.79 2.57 24.66
C ALA A 194 0.98 1.48 23.93
N GLY A 195 1.44 0.23 24.03
CA GLY A 195 0.78 -0.88 23.36
C GLY A 195 1.73 -2.06 23.13
N PHE A 196 1.75 -2.56 21.93
CA PHE A 196 2.61 -3.66 21.49
C PHE A 196 3.02 -3.45 20.02
N PRO A 197 4.17 -3.99 19.58
CA PRO A 197 4.70 -3.75 18.23
C PRO A 197 3.87 -4.33 17.09
N MET A 198 3.17 -5.45 17.30
CA MET A 198 2.50 -6.15 16.21
C MET A 198 1.25 -6.91 16.62
N ASN A 199 0.34 -7.03 15.66
CA ASN A 199 -0.77 -7.96 15.63
C ASN A 199 -0.45 -9.13 14.71
N LEU A 200 -1.16 -10.24 14.89
CA LEU A 200 -1.16 -11.35 13.95
C LEU A 200 -2.46 -11.38 13.14
N GLN A 201 -2.33 -11.72 11.87
CA GLN A 201 -3.45 -11.94 10.97
C GLN A 201 -3.31 -13.30 10.31
N THR A 202 -4.24 -14.20 10.60
CA THR A 202 -4.30 -15.52 9.96
C THR A 202 -4.82 -15.41 8.52
N ARG A 203 -4.65 -16.47 7.74
CA ARG A 203 -5.27 -16.58 6.42
C ARG A 203 -6.80 -16.42 6.49
N LYS A 204 -7.44 -17.03 7.49
CA LYS A 204 -8.89 -16.91 7.72
C LYS A 204 -9.31 -15.47 8.02
N ASP A 205 -8.50 -14.71 8.74
CA ASP A 205 -8.80 -13.29 8.98
C ASP A 205 -8.75 -12.47 7.69
N LEU A 206 -7.75 -12.72 6.82
CA LEU A 206 -7.66 -12.05 5.54
C LEU A 206 -8.83 -12.41 4.62
N GLU A 207 -9.11 -13.71 4.46
CA GLU A 207 -10.10 -14.20 3.52
C GLU A 207 -11.52 -13.97 4.04
N ASN A 208 -11.88 -14.56 5.19
CA ASN A 208 -13.27 -14.63 5.62
C ASN A 208 -13.78 -13.33 6.26
N LYS A 209 -12.90 -12.57 6.97
CA LYS A 209 -13.33 -11.36 7.67
C LYS A 209 -13.17 -10.11 6.83
N ARG A 210 -12.17 -10.07 5.94
CA ARG A 210 -11.83 -8.84 5.22
C ARG A 210 -12.19 -8.88 3.74
N TRP A 211 -12.11 -10.02 3.08
CA TRP A 211 -12.30 -10.11 1.63
C TRP A 211 -13.67 -10.70 1.24
N ASP A 212 -14.05 -11.86 1.80
CA ASP A 212 -15.30 -12.53 1.44
C ASP A 212 -16.57 -11.68 1.54
N PRO A 213 -16.73 -10.80 2.55
CA PRO A 213 -17.91 -9.95 2.64
C PRO A 213 -18.10 -9.03 1.42
N ASP A 214 -17.00 -8.75 0.70
CA ASP A 214 -16.97 -7.85 -0.44
C ASP A 214 -16.90 -8.61 -1.79
N VAL A 215 -16.90 -9.94 -1.78
CA VAL A 215 -17.01 -10.79 -2.98
C VAL A 215 -18.48 -11.04 -3.27
N ARG A 216 -19.07 -10.21 -4.14
CA ARG A 216 -20.51 -10.17 -4.37
C ARG A 216 -20.91 -10.48 -5.82
N CYS A 217 -19.97 -10.55 -6.75
CA CYS A 217 -20.22 -10.88 -8.14
C CYS A 217 -19.80 -12.31 -8.46
N THR A 218 -20.57 -12.98 -9.29
CA THR A 218 -20.17 -14.26 -9.86
C THR A 218 -18.87 -14.11 -10.64
N GLY A 219 -17.89 -14.96 -10.30
CA GLY A 219 -16.61 -14.95 -10.99
C GLY A 219 -15.69 -13.74 -10.69
N GLN A 220 -15.94 -12.98 -9.63
CA GLN A 220 -15.06 -11.86 -9.19
C GLN A 220 -13.62 -12.34 -8.92
N LEU A 221 -13.46 -13.55 -8.40
CA LEU A 221 -12.16 -14.17 -8.14
C LEU A 221 -11.81 -15.22 -9.19
N GLU A 222 -10.53 -15.38 -9.45
CA GLU A 222 -10.03 -16.57 -10.16
C GLU A 222 -9.93 -17.75 -9.20
N PRO A 223 -10.27 -18.98 -9.66
CA PRO A 223 -10.04 -20.18 -8.87
C PRO A 223 -8.58 -20.30 -8.44
N GLY A 224 -8.33 -20.60 -7.16
CA GLY A 224 -7.00 -20.78 -6.59
C GLY A 224 -6.19 -19.50 -6.32
N ILE A 225 -6.70 -18.31 -6.65
CA ILE A 225 -5.96 -17.06 -6.47
C ILE A 225 -5.58 -16.82 -4.99
N ARG A 226 -6.40 -17.23 -4.05
CA ARG A 226 -6.14 -17.07 -2.61
C ARG A 226 -4.91 -17.83 -2.16
N ASP A 227 -4.71 -19.06 -2.65
CA ASP A 227 -3.52 -19.87 -2.36
C ASP A 227 -2.25 -19.20 -2.89
N VAL A 228 -2.33 -18.67 -4.12
CA VAL A 228 -1.23 -17.94 -4.74
C VAL A 228 -0.83 -16.72 -3.92
N ILE A 229 -1.82 -15.94 -3.47
CA ILE A 229 -1.60 -14.73 -2.69
C ILE A 229 -1.03 -15.07 -1.32
N TRP A 230 -1.65 -16.04 -0.60
CA TRP A 230 -1.16 -16.41 0.72
C TRP A 230 0.28 -16.92 0.67
N LYS A 231 0.59 -17.78 -0.30
CA LYS A 231 1.96 -18.26 -0.53
C LYS A 231 2.93 -17.09 -0.80
N ALA A 232 2.53 -16.14 -1.64
CA ALA A 232 3.35 -14.97 -1.93
C ALA A 232 3.59 -14.12 -0.68
N ILE A 233 2.57 -13.89 0.16
CA ILE A 233 2.71 -13.15 1.42
C ILE A 233 3.69 -13.85 2.35
N MET A 234 3.55 -15.16 2.55
CA MET A 234 4.42 -15.94 3.44
C MET A 234 5.88 -15.99 2.96
N GLN A 235 6.13 -15.91 1.67
CA GLN A 235 7.50 -15.79 1.13
C GLN A 235 8.21 -14.50 1.57
N TRP A 236 7.44 -13.45 1.87
CA TRP A 236 7.95 -12.15 2.30
C TRP A 236 7.86 -11.91 3.82
N ASP A 237 7.37 -12.88 4.58
CA ASP A 237 7.40 -12.92 6.04
C ASP A 237 7.79 -14.30 6.55
N ARG A 238 9.08 -14.64 6.45
CA ARG A 238 9.60 -15.98 6.81
C ARG A 238 9.39 -16.34 8.27
N VAL A 239 9.45 -15.37 9.18
CA VAL A 239 9.18 -15.61 10.60
C VAL A 239 7.69 -15.87 10.80
N GLY A 240 6.83 -15.03 10.25
CA GLY A 240 5.38 -15.24 10.27
C GLY A 240 4.95 -16.55 9.60
N ALA A 241 5.64 -16.98 8.54
CA ALA A 241 5.41 -18.28 7.90
C ALA A 241 5.71 -19.47 8.83
N GLY A 242 6.60 -19.29 9.80
CA GLY A 242 6.92 -20.30 10.83
C GLY A 242 6.01 -20.20 12.07
N TRP A 243 5.15 -19.21 12.17
CA TRP A 243 4.23 -18.99 13.29
C TRP A 243 2.79 -19.33 12.88
N GLY A 244 2.05 -19.97 13.75
CA GLY A 244 0.61 -20.20 13.54
C GLY A 244 0.25 -21.46 12.75
N PRO A 245 -1.06 -21.75 12.72
CA PRO A 245 -1.59 -22.92 12.02
C PRO A 245 -1.63 -22.70 10.50
N GLU A 246 -1.71 -23.78 9.73
CA GLU A 246 -2.09 -23.79 8.30
C GLU A 246 -1.27 -22.83 7.41
N GLY A 247 0.05 -22.88 7.52
CA GLY A 247 0.94 -22.16 6.61
C GLY A 247 1.24 -20.72 7.04
N GLY A 248 1.18 -20.42 8.34
CA GLY A 248 1.73 -19.19 8.91
C GLY A 248 0.71 -18.10 9.22
N VAL A 249 1.23 -16.96 9.64
CA VAL A 249 0.47 -15.74 9.96
C VAL A 249 1.17 -14.51 9.39
N MET A 250 0.43 -13.49 9.01
CA MET A 250 1.00 -12.17 8.73
C MET A 250 1.29 -11.46 10.06
N ARG A 251 2.50 -10.94 10.21
CA ARG A 251 2.87 -10.04 11.29
C ARG A 251 2.58 -8.61 10.84
N VAL A 252 1.60 -8.00 11.47
CA VAL A 252 1.11 -6.67 11.11
C VAL A 252 1.56 -5.68 12.17
N ARG A 253 2.49 -4.80 11.84
CA ARG A 253 2.94 -3.79 12.79
C ARG A 253 1.79 -2.91 13.26
N THR A 254 1.84 -2.50 14.50
CA THR A 254 0.99 -1.46 15.05
C THR A 254 1.55 -0.09 14.70
N ALA A 255 0.69 0.91 14.62
CA ALA A 255 1.09 2.28 14.35
C ALA A 255 0.13 3.24 15.05
N THR A 256 0.69 4.28 15.66
CA THR A 256 -0.12 5.41 16.11
C THR A 256 -0.81 6.04 14.90
N ARG A 257 -2.01 6.45 15.08
CA ARG A 257 -3.00 6.96 14.11
C ARG A 257 -2.42 7.55 12.81
N PHE A 258 -3.12 7.38 11.72
CA PHE A 258 -2.61 7.72 10.37
C PHE A 258 -2.39 9.21 10.10
N GLY A 259 -2.72 10.14 11.00
CA GLY A 259 -2.47 11.58 10.81
C GLY A 259 -3.03 12.21 9.51
N TRP A 260 -3.84 11.46 8.78
CA TRP A 260 -4.46 11.87 7.54
C TRP A 260 -5.75 12.63 7.82
N THR A 261 -5.70 13.94 7.77
CA THR A 261 -6.83 14.82 8.10
C THR A 261 -7.39 15.50 6.85
N PRO A 262 -8.64 16.00 6.88
CA PRO A 262 -9.20 16.81 5.81
C PRO A 262 -8.31 18.02 5.45
N ALA A 263 -7.74 18.69 6.47
CA ALA A 263 -6.86 19.84 6.27
C ALA A 263 -5.56 19.43 5.53
N LEU A 264 -5.02 18.24 5.81
CA LEU A 264 -3.84 17.74 5.11
C LEU A 264 -4.20 17.32 3.68
N ALA A 265 -5.35 16.68 3.48
CA ALA A 265 -5.86 16.30 2.15
C ALA A 265 -6.06 17.54 1.25
N ALA A 266 -6.55 18.64 1.79
CA ALA A 266 -6.71 19.91 1.07
C ALA A 266 -5.38 20.49 0.54
N ARG A 267 -4.24 20.11 1.11
CA ARG A 267 -2.90 20.52 0.65
C ARG A 267 -2.32 19.64 -0.45
N VAL A 268 -2.99 18.53 -0.82
CA VAL A 268 -2.59 17.70 -1.96
C VAL A 268 -2.96 18.42 -3.25
N VAL A 269 -2.01 19.09 -3.87
CA VAL A 269 -2.21 19.89 -5.11
C VAL A 269 -1.79 19.12 -6.38
N ALA A 270 -1.06 18.02 -6.24
CA ALA A 270 -0.68 17.18 -7.38
C ALA A 270 -1.93 16.54 -8.03
N PRO A 271 -1.98 16.41 -9.37
CA PRO A 271 -3.08 15.72 -10.03
C PRO A 271 -3.30 14.33 -9.45
N THR A 272 -4.54 14.05 -9.00
CA THR A 272 -4.86 12.85 -8.20
C THR A 272 -5.99 12.03 -8.83
N LEU A 273 -5.75 10.73 -8.98
CA LEU A 273 -6.76 9.72 -9.29
C LEU A 273 -7.08 8.94 -8.01
N VAL A 274 -8.35 8.92 -7.61
CA VAL A 274 -8.85 8.04 -6.55
C VAL A 274 -9.59 6.90 -7.21
N VAL A 275 -9.18 5.65 -6.94
CA VAL A 275 -9.82 4.45 -7.51
C VAL A 275 -10.38 3.61 -6.37
N VAL A 276 -11.61 3.18 -6.51
CA VAL A 276 -12.30 2.34 -5.51
C VAL A 276 -13.06 1.20 -6.18
N GLY A 277 -13.21 0.09 -5.47
CA GLY A 277 -14.14 -0.97 -5.85
C GLY A 277 -15.56 -0.60 -5.45
N GLU A 278 -16.54 -1.05 -6.23
CA GLU A 278 -17.97 -0.85 -5.94
C GLU A 278 -18.38 -1.34 -4.55
N TYR A 279 -17.75 -2.40 -4.06
CA TYR A 279 -18.03 -3.00 -2.75
C TYR A 279 -17.05 -2.58 -1.64
N ASP A 280 -16.15 -1.62 -1.92
CA ASP A 280 -15.21 -1.08 -0.95
C ASP A 280 -15.71 0.27 -0.42
N ARG A 281 -16.48 0.30 0.66
CA ARG A 281 -16.95 1.49 1.43
C ARG A 281 -16.83 2.82 0.68
N ILE A 282 -17.55 2.94 -0.43
CA ILE A 282 -17.43 4.03 -1.42
C ILE A 282 -17.60 5.41 -0.79
N ASP A 283 -18.56 5.57 0.14
CA ASP A 283 -18.85 6.87 0.75
C ASP A 283 -17.66 7.43 1.55
N GLU A 284 -16.96 6.60 2.30
CA GLU A 284 -15.75 7.02 3.01
C GLU A 284 -14.63 7.41 2.04
N ARG A 285 -14.50 6.69 0.90
CA ARG A 285 -13.49 6.97 -0.12
C ARG A 285 -13.84 8.22 -0.93
N ARG A 286 -15.13 8.47 -1.17
CA ARG A 286 -15.63 9.69 -1.79
C ARG A 286 -15.27 10.92 -0.95
N LYS A 287 -15.39 10.87 0.36
CA LYS A 287 -14.97 11.96 1.27
C LYS A 287 -13.49 12.31 1.07
N VAL A 288 -12.62 11.31 0.91
CA VAL A 288 -11.19 11.57 0.60
C VAL A 288 -11.05 12.35 -0.70
N PHE A 289 -11.73 11.92 -1.77
CA PHE A 289 -11.71 12.60 -3.06
C PHE A 289 -12.21 14.05 -3.00
N GLU A 290 -13.28 14.30 -2.26
CA GLU A 290 -13.86 15.64 -2.09
C GLU A 290 -12.91 16.60 -1.38
N GLN A 291 -12.12 16.10 -0.43
CA GLN A 291 -11.21 16.87 0.39
C GLN A 291 -9.86 17.17 -0.27
N ILE A 292 -9.48 16.41 -1.31
CA ILE A 292 -8.21 16.64 -2.02
C ILE A 292 -8.23 18.00 -2.71
N GLY A 293 -7.19 18.81 -2.46
CA GLY A 293 -7.06 20.17 -2.97
C GLY A 293 -6.68 20.29 -4.44
N SER A 294 -6.33 19.20 -5.12
CA SER A 294 -5.96 19.21 -6.53
C SER A 294 -7.13 19.66 -7.42
N LYS A 295 -6.84 20.55 -8.37
CA LYS A 295 -7.81 20.97 -9.40
C LYS A 295 -8.07 19.86 -10.43
N ASP A 296 -7.03 19.07 -10.75
CA ASP A 296 -7.12 17.90 -11.63
C ASP A 296 -7.28 16.68 -10.75
N ARG A 297 -8.52 16.22 -10.56
CA ARG A 297 -8.82 15.02 -9.76
C ARG A 297 -9.97 14.22 -10.36
N VAL A 298 -9.81 12.92 -10.40
CA VAL A 298 -10.82 11.97 -10.87
C VAL A 298 -11.11 10.94 -9.81
N PHE A 299 -12.40 10.66 -9.59
CA PHE A 299 -12.89 9.53 -8.80
C PHE A 299 -13.32 8.42 -9.75
N LEU A 300 -12.74 7.24 -9.64
CA LEU A 300 -13.06 6.10 -10.48
C LEU A 300 -13.62 4.96 -9.63
N THR A 301 -14.87 4.60 -9.87
CA THR A 301 -15.49 3.40 -9.29
C THR A 301 -15.34 2.23 -10.26
N VAL A 302 -14.90 1.08 -9.79
CA VAL A 302 -14.79 -0.15 -10.58
C VAL A 302 -15.87 -1.12 -10.15
N SER A 303 -16.73 -1.51 -11.11
CA SER A 303 -17.83 -2.46 -10.87
C SER A 303 -17.30 -3.84 -10.53
N CYS A 304 -18.07 -4.59 -9.76
CA CYS A 304 -17.73 -5.96 -9.35
C CYS A 304 -16.34 -6.09 -8.71
N ALA A 305 -15.95 -5.12 -7.91
CA ALA A 305 -14.63 -5.04 -7.31
C ALA A 305 -14.71 -4.66 -5.83
N SER A 306 -13.78 -5.18 -5.04
CA SER A 306 -13.66 -4.92 -3.61
C SER A 306 -12.42 -4.08 -3.27
N HIS A 307 -12.13 -3.98 -1.97
CA HIS A 307 -10.88 -3.41 -1.45
C HIS A 307 -9.62 -4.13 -2.00
N PHE A 308 -9.76 -5.40 -2.35
CA PHE A 308 -8.69 -6.28 -2.83
C PHE A 308 -8.69 -6.45 -4.35
N MET A 309 -9.26 -5.50 -5.09
CA MET A 309 -9.38 -5.51 -6.55
C MET A 309 -8.05 -5.79 -7.27
N LEU A 310 -6.90 -5.45 -6.67
CA LEU A 310 -5.58 -5.77 -7.22
C LEU A 310 -5.36 -7.28 -7.40
N TRP A 311 -6.11 -8.12 -6.70
CA TRP A 311 -6.08 -9.58 -6.77
C TRP A 311 -7.35 -10.20 -7.33
N GLU A 312 -8.25 -9.38 -7.83
CA GLU A 312 -9.52 -9.79 -8.45
C GLU A 312 -9.44 -9.70 -9.97
N LYS A 313 -10.40 -10.23 -10.67
CA LYS A 313 -10.42 -10.19 -12.15
C LYS A 313 -10.43 -8.76 -12.70
N GLN A 314 -10.95 -7.82 -11.93
CA GLN A 314 -10.95 -6.39 -12.30
C GLN A 314 -9.60 -5.67 -12.13
N HIS A 315 -8.53 -6.38 -11.75
CA HIS A 315 -7.19 -5.79 -11.64
C HIS A 315 -6.72 -5.06 -12.92
N ALA A 316 -7.13 -5.53 -14.08
CA ALA A 316 -6.79 -4.89 -15.36
C ALA A 316 -7.30 -3.44 -15.45
N ALA A 317 -8.45 -3.14 -14.84
CA ALA A 317 -9.02 -1.80 -14.83
C ALA A 317 -8.13 -0.81 -14.07
N ILE A 318 -7.62 -1.18 -12.89
CA ILE A 318 -6.72 -0.30 -12.13
C ILE A 318 -5.35 -0.17 -12.80
N HIS A 319 -4.86 -1.23 -13.45
CA HIS A 319 -3.62 -1.19 -14.22
C HIS A 319 -3.72 -0.17 -15.36
N TYR A 320 -4.79 -0.25 -16.16
CA TYR A 320 -5.03 0.67 -17.27
C TYR A 320 -5.27 2.10 -16.77
N ALA A 321 -6.16 2.28 -15.78
CA ALA A 321 -6.50 3.61 -15.28
C ALA A 321 -5.28 4.34 -14.71
N SER A 322 -4.45 3.64 -13.90
CA SER A 322 -3.22 4.21 -13.36
C SER A 322 -2.21 4.56 -14.46
N MET A 323 -2.01 3.68 -15.44
CA MET A 323 -1.13 3.94 -16.58
C MET A 323 -1.57 5.19 -17.35
N ALA A 324 -2.84 5.28 -17.70
CA ALA A 324 -3.40 6.42 -18.45
C ALA A 324 -3.28 7.72 -17.65
N TRP A 325 -3.63 7.68 -16.35
CA TRP A 325 -3.51 8.84 -15.46
C TRP A 325 -2.08 9.32 -15.30
N LEU A 326 -1.17 8.41 -14.99
CA LEU A 326 0.25 8.74 -14.79
C LEU A 326 0.93 9.19 -16.10
N THR A 327 0.42 8.79 -17.24
CA THR A 327 0.94 9.22 -18.54
C THR A 327 0.39 10.58 -18.96
N HIS A 328 -0.92 10.79 -18.83
CA HIS A 328 -1.63 11.90 -19.46
C HIS A 328 -2.24 12.91 -18.47
N GLY A 329 -2.35 12.57 -17.17
CA GLY A 329 -3.10 13.36 -16.17
C GLY A 329 -4.60 13.42 -16.48
N ARG A 330 -5.13 12.40 -17.18
CA ARG A 330 -6.54 12.27 -17.53
C ARG A 330 -6.89 10.82 -17.80
N LEU A 331 -8.15 10.46 -17.57
CA LEU A 331 -8.73 9.20 -18.04
C LEU A 331 -9.66 9.50 -19.22
N LYS A 332 -9.46 8.83 -20.35
CA LYS A 332 -10.07 9.24 -21.61
C LYS A 332 -9.81 10.74 -21.83
N LYS A 333 -10.84 11.57 -21.78
CA LYS A 333 -10.74 13.04 -21.92
C LYS A 333 -10.94 13.79 -20.59
N VAL A 334 -11.19 13.07 -19.48
CA VAL A 334 -11.62 13.63 -18.19
C VAL A 334 -10.39 13.88 -17.30
N ARG A 335 -10.25 15.13 -16.84
CA ARG A 335 -9.26 15.54 -15.83
C ARG A 335 -9.88 15.77 -14.46
N ARG A 336 -11.18 16.00 -14.40
CA ARG A 336 -11.92 16.29 -13.18
C ARG A 336 -13.32 15.70 -13.27
N GLY A 337 -13.75 15.05 -12.19
CA GLY A 337 -15.09 14.49 -12.08
C GLY A 337 -15.06 13.01 -11.72
N GLU A 338 -16.15 12.33 -12.03
CA GLU A 338 -16.39 10.95 -11.66
C GLU A 338 -16.56 10.07 -12.88
N LEU A 339 -15.94 8.90 -12.83
CA LEU A 339 -16.02 7.88 -13.87
C LEU A 339 -16.34 6.52 -13.23
N ARG A 340 -16.85 5.62 -14.03
CA ARG A 340 -17.11 4.23 -13.65
C ARG A 340 -16.51 3.29 -14.70
N VAL A 341 -15.96 2.20 -14.23
CA VAL A 341 -15.67 1.02 -15.06
C VAL A 341 -16.84 0.06 -14.89
N ASP A 342 -17.47 -0.32 -16.00
CA ASP A 342 -18.54 -1.32 -15.98
C ASP A 342 -17.99 -2.75 -15.79
N PRO A 343 -18.86 -3.77 -15.65
CA PRO A 343 -18.39 -5.16 -15.51
C PRO A 343 -17.62 -5.68 -16.73
N GLU A 344 -17.82 -5.12 -17.90
CA GLU A 344 -17.15 -5.45 -19.17
C GLU A 344 -15.78 -4.78 -19.29
N GLY A 345 -15.43 -3.86 -18.37
CA GLY A 345 -14.16 -3.16 -18.32
C GLY A 345 -14.12 -1.82 -19.06
N GLU A 346 -15.27 -1.34 -19.54
CA GLU A 346 -15.36 -0.07 -20.25
C GLU A 346 -15.50 1.12 -19.28
N ILE A 347 -14.73 2.19 -19.54
CA ILE A 347 -14.80 3.41 -18.73
C ILE A 347 -15.86 4.35 -19.32
N GLY A 348 -16.85 4.68 -18.52
CA GLY A 348 -17.94 5.62 -18.82
C GLY A 348 -18.12 6.70 -17.74
N PRO A 349 -19.13 7.58 -17.88
CA PRO A 349 -19.51 8.52 -16.82
C PRO A 349 -19.84 7.80 -15.52
N GLY A 350 -19.52 8.43 -14.36
CA GLY A 350 -19.96 7.94 -13.06
C GLY A 350 -21.47 8.10 -12.89
N ALA A 351 -22.07 7.29 -12.03
CA ALA A 351 -23.46 7.46 -11.63
C ALA A 351 -23.57 8.71 -10.75
N GLY A 352 -23.99 9.84 -11.32
CA GLY A 352 -24.17 11.08 -10.56
C GLY A 352 -23.77 12.33 -11.37
N ASN A 353 -24.38 12.52 -12.51
CA ASN A 353 -24.61 13.84 -13.13
C ASN A 353 -26.00 13.83 -13.72
#